data_573001c76be0de3a63bd68dc529603de
#
_entry.id   573001c76be0de3a63bd68dc529603de
#
_cell.length_a   1.000
_cell.length_b   1.000
_cell.length_c   1.000
_cell.angle_alpha   90.00
_cell.angle_beta   90.00
_cell.angle_gamma   90.00
#
_symmetry.space_group_name_H-M   'P 1'
#
loop_
_entity.id
_entity.type
_entity.pdbx_description
1 polymer ?
#
loop_
_entity_poly.entity_id
_entity_poly.type
_entity_poly.pdbx_seq_one_letter_code
_entity_poly.pdbx_strand_id
1 'polypeptide(L)'
;MAKTEQTGLYDATNEHDACGVGMVVNIHGNKSHELVDSALKVLENMRHRGAEGADNKTGDGAGIMLQIPHEFILLQGIPVPEKGKYGTGLVFLPKDEKEQASILSIMIEEIEREGLTLMHLRNVPTNPACLGKDARATEPDIKQVFITGVTDADSLERTLYIIRKKIEKRVRHTDFYIVSLSAKNIIYKGMLSSCLLYTSPS
;
A
#
# COMPACT_ATOMS: atom_id res chain seq x y z
N MET A 1 31.60 -14.44 -7.84
CA MET A 1 30.47 -14.18 -8.75
C MET A 1 30.92 -14.52 -10.16
N ALA A 2 30.40 -15.61 -10.72
CA ALA A 2 30.73 -16.02 -12.09
C ALA A 2 30.09 -15.02 -13.06
N LYS A 3 30.88 -14.43 -13.96
CA LYS A 3 30.38 -13.67 -15.11
C LYS A 3 29.60 -14.65 -15.99
N THR A 4 28.29 -14.49 -16.05
CA THR A 4 27.47 -15.18 -17.05
C THR A 4 27.92 -14.65 -18.43
N GLU A 5 28.45 -15.51 -19.28
CA GLU A 5 28.79 -15.13 -20.64
C GLU A 5 27.53 -14.71 -21.38
N GLN A 6 27.57 -13.50 -21.89
CA GLN A 6 26.49 -12.93 -22.69
C GLN A 6 26.35 -13.68 -23.99
N THR A 7 25.27 -14.42 -24.19
CA THR A 7 25.02 -15.19 -25.40
C THR A 7 24.01 -14.46 -26.29
N GLY A 8 24.47 -14.00 -27.46
CA GLY A 8 23.64 -13.35 -28.48
C GLY A 8 23.21 -11.93 -28.12
N LEU A 9 21.96 -11.58 -28.41
CA LEU A 9 21.34 -10.25 -28.16
C LEU A 9 20.72 -10.12 -26.75
N TYR A 10 20.79 -11.17 -25.96
CA TYR A 10 20.26 -11.14 -24.58
C TYR A 10 21.25 -10.40 -23.68
N ASP A 11 20.73 -9.40 -22.95
CA ASP A 11 21.46 -8.68 -21.93
C ASP A 11 20.68 -8.75 -20.62
N ALA A 12 21.21 -9.48 -19.64
CA ALA A 12 20.57 -9.69 -18.35
C ALA A 12 20.34 -8.38 -17.55
N THR A 13 21.06 -7.29 -17.91
CA THR A 13 20.84 -5.98 -17.27
C THR A 13 19.54 -5.31 -17.73
N ASN A 14 18.98 -5.75 -18.85
CA ASN A 14 17.70 -5.29 -19.39
C ASN A 14 16.52 -6.15 -18.95
N GLU A 15 16.77 -7.19 -18.14
CA GLU A 15 15.71 -8.04 -17.63
C GLU A 15 14.97 -7.32 -16.50
N HIS A 16 13.69 -7.05 -16.73
CA HIS A 16 12.80 -6.43 -15.78
C HIS A 16 11.57 -7.32 -15.56
N ASP A 17 11.08 -7.33 -14.33
CA ASP A 17 9.86 -8.05 -13.99
C ASP A 17 8.69 -7.58 -14.86
N ALA A 18 7.93 -8.53 -15.41
CA ALA A 18 6.79 -8.23 -16.26
C ALA A 18 5.56 -7.89 -15.38
N CYS A 19 5.27 -6.60 -15.23
CA CYS A 19 4.08 -6.13 -14.54
C CYS A 19 2.94 -5.87 -15.53
N GLY A 20 1.70 -6.19 -15.10
CA GLY A 20 0.49 -5.74 -15.76
C GLY A 20 -0.03 -4.47 -15.06
N VAL A 21 -0.31 -3.42 -15.82
CA VAL A 21 -0.88 -2.17 -15.29
C VAL A 21 -2.10 -1.80 -16.11
N GLY A 22 -3.17 -1.41 -15.43
CA GLY A 22 -4.37 -0.89 -16.07
C GLY A 22 -4.88 0.36 -15.35
N MET A 23 -5.68 1.16 -16.02
CA MET A 23 -6.22 2.40 -15.49
C MET A 23 -7.67 2.57 -15.91
N VAL A 24 -8.50 3.00 -14.96
CA VAL A 24 -9.89 3.41 -15.20
C VAL A 24 -10.07 4.81 -14.65
N VAL A 25 -10.64 5.71 -15.45
CA VAL A 25 -10.84 7.11 -15.06
C VAL A 25 -12.16 7.65 -15.60
N ASN A 26 -12.85 8.43 -14.77
CA ASN A 26 -13.98 9.23 -15.24
C ASN A 26 -13.48 10.59 -15.72
N ILE A 27 -13.69 10.90 -17.01
CA ILE A 27 -13.19 12.15 -17.64
C ILE A 27 -13.83 13.43 -17.05
N HIS A 28 -14.99 13.30 -16.40
CA HIS A 28 -15.67 14.41 -15.72
C HIS A 28 -15.27 14.52 -14.22
N GLY A 29 -14.37 13.64 -13.73
CA GLY A 29 -13.92 13.65 -12.35
C GLY A 29 -14.94 13.11 -11.33
N ASN A 30 -16.05 12.54 -11.77
CA ASN A 30 -17.07 11.97 -10.89
C ASN A 30 -16.53 10.71 -10.21
N LYS A 31 -16.69 10.63 -8.89
CA LYS A 31 -16.30 9.47 -8.08
C LYS A 31 -17.49 8.53 -7.98
N SER A 32 -17.24 7.25 -8.15
CA SER A 32 -18.26 6.22 -7.94
C SER A 32 -17.61 4.89 -7.53
N HIS A 33 -18.36 4.04 -6.85
CA HIS A 33 -17.95 2.66 -6.54
C HIS A 33 -17.77 1.85 -7.83
N GLU A 34 -18.57 2.09 -8.85
CA GLU A 34 -18.50 1.45 -10.16
C GLU A 34 -17.09 1.60 -10.80
N LEU A 35 -16.41 2.75 -10.59
CA LEU A 35 -15.03 2.93 -11.05
C LEU A 35 -14.08 2.00 -10.32
N VAL A 36 -14.28 1.78 -9.02
CA VAL A 36 -13.46 0.86 -8.21
C VAL A 36 -13.70 -0.57 -8.70
N ASP A 37 -14.96 -0.98 -8.89
CA ASP A 37 -15.30 -2.30 -9.42
C ASP A 37 -14.70 -2.53 -10.81
N SER A 38 -14.78 -1.51 -11.67
CA SER A 38 -14.16 -1.57 -13.01
C SER A 38 -12.65 -1.75 -12.93
N ALA A 39 -11.97 -1.05 -12.00
CA ALA A 39 -10.53 -1.19 -11.80
C ALA A 39 -10.16 -2.57 -11.24
N LEU A 40 -10.96 -3.12 -10.32
CA LEU A 40 -10.80 -4.49 -9.82
C LEU A 40 -11.01 -5.51 -10.94
N LYS A 41 -11.98 -5.28 -11.84
CA LYS A 41 -12.20 -6.12 -13.01
C LYS A 41 -11.01 -6.11 -13.98
N VAL A 42 -10.33 -4.96 -14.13
CA VAL A 42 -9.07 -4.88 -14.89
C VAL A 42 -8.02 -5.80 -14.28
N LEU A 43 -7.88 -5.84 -12.95
CA LEU A 43 -6.95 -6.75 -12.27
C LEU A 43 -7.29 -8.22 -12.53
N GLU A 44 -8.56 -8.60 -12.46
CA GLU A 44 -8.99 -9.97 -12.81
C GLU A 44 -8.61 -10.34 -14.24
N ASN A 45 -8.87 -9.45 -15.19
CA ASN A 45 -8.56 -9.66 -16.60
C ASN A 45 -7.05 -9.77 -16.88
N MET A 46 -6.21 -9.23 -15.99
CA MET A 46 -4.75 -9.32 -16.06
C MET A 46 -4.18 -10.57 -15.35
N ARG A 47 -5.00 -11.48 -14.84
CA ARG A 47 -4.53 -12.69 -14.13
C ARG A 47 -3.49 -13.48 -14.92
N HIS A 48 -3.61 -13.53 -16.24
CA HIS A 48 -2.65 -14.21 -17.14
C HIS A 48 -1.27 -13.54 -17.20
N ARG A 49 -1.10 -12.36 -16.58
CA ARG A 49 0.15 -11.62 -16.49
C ARG A 49 0.87 -11.82 -15.16
N GLY A 50 0.22 -12.45 -14.17
CA GLY A 50 0.81 -12.78 -12.88
C GLY A 50 1.31 -14.21 -12.84
N ALA A 51 2.37 -14.47 -12.08
CA ALA A 51 2.78 -15.82 -11.74
C ALA A 51 2.07 -16.28 -10.47
N GLU A 52 1.87 -17.58 -10.36
CA GLU A 52 1.36 -18.24 -9.17
C GLU A 52 2.46 -19.13 -8.60
N GLY A 53 2.61 -19.12 -7.28
CA GLY A 53 3.55 -19.98 -6.57
C GLY A 53 3.21 -21.47 -6.70
N ALA A 54 4.10 -22.32 -6.25
CA ALA A 54 3.93 -23.79 -6.30
C ALA A 54 2.68 -24.28 -5.54
N ASP A 55 2.14 -23.48 -4.64
CA ASP A 55 0.91 -23.76 -3.88
C ASP A 55 -0.39 -23.34 -4.63
N ASN A 56 -0.28 -22.78 -5.84
CA ASN A 56 -1.37 -22.26 -6.67
C ASN A 56 -2.30 -21.25 -5.95
N LYS A 57 -1.81 -20.62 -4.88
CA LYS A 57 -2.54 -19.65 -4.06
C LYS A 57 -1.73 -18.39 -3.75
N THR A 58 -0.42 -18.53 -3.64
CA THR A 58 0.48 -17.38 -3.49
C THR A 58 0.72 -16.77 -4.86
N GLY A 59 0.37 -15.52 -5.04
CA GLY A 59 0.64 -14.77 -6.28
C GLY A 59 1.84 -13.86 -6.12
N ASP A 60 2.35 -13.34 -7.24
CA ASP A 60 3.43 -12.32 -7.28
C ASP A 60 3.03 -11.01 -6.60
N GLY A 61 1.75 -10.83 -6.39
CA GLY A 61 1.16 -9.66 -5.79
C GLY A 61 0.22 -8.92 -6.72
N ALA A 62 -0.76 -8.29 -6.12
CA ALA A 62 -1.71 -7.41 -6.79
C ALA A 62 -1.98 -6.18 -5.93
N GLY A 63 -2.42 -5.10 -6.55
CA GLY A 63 -2.76 -3.89 -5.83
C GLY A 63 -3.61 -2.94 -6.65
N ILE A 64 -4.27 -2.04 -5.94
CA ILE A 64 -5.07 -0.98 -6.52
C ILE A 64 -4.70 0.36 -5.88
N MET A 65 -4.56 1.39 -6.67
CA MET A 65 -4.42 2.76 -6.21
C MET A 65 -5.71 3.53 -6.52
N LEU A 66 -6.26 4.19 -5.54
CA LEU A 66 -7.47 5.01 -5.68
C LEU A 66 -7.36 6.32 -4.91
N GLN A 67 -8.22 7.25 -5.24
CA GLN A 67 -8.35 8.46 -4.44
C GLN A 67 -8.83 8.12 -3.04
N ILE A 68 -8.38 8.87 -2.02
CA ILE A 68 -8.81 8.64 -0.64
C ILE A 68 -10.34 8.61 -0.57
N PRO A 69 -10.94 7.50 -0.11
CA PRO A 69 -12.39 7.34 -0.01
C PRO A 69 -12.89 8.00 1.28
N HIS A 70 -12.94 9.33 1.31
CA HIS A 70 -13.22 10.13 2.50
C HIS A 70 -14.54 9.74 3.20
N GLU A 71 -15.61 9.59 2.42
CA GLU A 71 -16.93 9.22 2.96
C GLU A 71 -16.90 7.82 3.61
N PHE A 72 -16.20 6.88 2.98
CA PHE A 72 -16.02 5.54 3.55
C PHE A 72 -15.27 5.59 4.89
N ILE A 73 -14.22 6.41 4.98
CA ILE A 73 -13.45 6.57 6.22
C ILE A 73 -14.35 7.12 7.35
N LEU A 74 -15.18 8.10 7.06
CA LEU A 74 -16.16 8.64 8.01
C LEU A 74 -17.18 7.58 8.44
N LEU A 75 -17.68 6.76 7.49
CA LEU A 75 -18.59 5.65 7.78
C LEU A 75 -17.97 4.57 8.68
N GLN A 76 -16.66 4.40 8.64
CA GLN A 76 -15.91 3.53 9.55
C GLN A 76 -15.75 4.14 10.96
N GLY A 77 -16.33 5.30 11.24
CA GLY A 77 -16.26 5.97 12.54
C GLY A 77 -14.90 6.62 12.83
N ILE A 78 -14.06 6.83 11.81
CA ILE A 78 -12.75 7.46 11.98
C ILE A 78 -12.93 8.97 11.90
N PRO A 79 -12.62 9.72 12.96
CA PRO A 79 -12.79 11.18 12.99
C PRO A 79 -11.65 11.85 12.21
N VAL A 80 -11.81 12.02 10.90
CA VAL A 80 -10.86 12.73 10.05
C VAL A 80 -11.33 14.16 9.78
N PRO A 81 -10.39 15.13 9.61
CA PRO A 81 -10.72 16.48 9.15
C PRO A 81 -11.30 16.47 7.75
N GLU A 82 -11.65 17.64 7.24
CA GLU A 82 -12.11 17.84 5.87
C GLU A 82 -11.11 17.23 4.86
N LYS A 83 -11.65 16.78 3.74
CA LYS A 83 -10.87 16.23 2.64
C LYS A 83 -9.73 17.18 2.22
N GLY A 84 -8.52 16.62 2.08
CA GLY A 84 -7.30 17.37 1.74
C GLY A 84 -6.58 17.98 2.94
N LYS A 85 -7.15 17.90 4.15
CA LYS A 85 -6.51 18.38 5.40
C LYS A 85 -5.90 17.25 6.24
N TYR A 86 -5.87 16.05 5.73
CA TYR A 86 -5.19 14.91 6.35
C TYR A 86 -4.55 14.05 5.28
N GLY A 87 -3.49 13.35 5.67
CA GLY A 87 -2.87 12.28 4.91
C GLY A 87 -3.22 10.93 5.50
N THR A 88 -3.26 9.91 4.65
CA THR A 88 -3.43 8.53 5.09
C THR A 88 -2.57 7.58 4.26
N GLY A 89 -2.31 6.42 4.79
CA GLY A 89 -1.57 5.39 4.09
C GLY A 89 -1.55 4.08 4.83
N LEU A 90 -1.16 3.02 4.14
CA LEU A 90 -1.00 1.71 4.73
C LEU A 90 0.47 1.46 5.08
N VAL A 91 0.69 0.83 6.22
CA VAL A 91 2.00 0.46 6.72
C VAL A 91 1.98 -1.02 7.06
N PHE A 92 2.95 -1.76 6.55
CA PHE A 92 3.23 -3.14 6.91
C PHE A 92 4.24 -3.16 8.04
N LEU A 93 3.93 -3.88 9.09
CA LEU A 93 4.72 -3.97 10.31
C LEU A 93 5.05 -5.44 10.60
N PRO A 94 6.17 -5.71 11.30
CA PRO A 94 6.46 -7.05 11.80
C PRO A 94 5.38 -7.51 12.79
N LYS A 95 5.25 -8.81 12.99
CA LYS A 95 4.28 -9.38 13.95
C LYS A 95 4.71 -9.24 15.41
N ASP A 96 5.98 -9.01 15.69
CA ASP A 96 6.49 -8.82 17.05
C ASP A 96 6.07 -7.44 17.60
N GLU A 97 5.36 -7.44 18.72
CA GLU A 97 4.80 -6.22 19.32
C GLU A 97 5.87 -5.22 19.77
N LYS A 98 7.05 -5.69 20.18
CA LYS A 98 8.15 -4.80 20.62
C LYS A 98 8.78 -4.10 19.42
N GLU A 99 8.97 -4.84 18.34
CA GLU A 99 9.46 -4.28 17.08
C GLU A 99 8.46 -3.29 16.50
N GLN A 100 7.17 -3.61 16.50
CA GLN A 100 6.10 -2.67 16.11
C GLN A 100 6.15 -1.38 16.93
N ALA A 101 6.20 -1.49 18.25
CA ALA A 101 6.22 -0.33 19.14
C ALA A 101 7.44 0.57 18.86
N SER A 102 8.61 -0.03 18.63
CA SER A 102 9.83 0.70 18.27
C SER A 102 9.69 1.44 16.94
N ILE A 103 9.15 0.77 15.92
CA ILE A 103 8.92 1.37 14.59
C ILE A 103 7.89 2.49 14.69
N LEU A 104 6.78 2.27 15.38
CA LEU A 104 5.74 3.28 15.54
C LEU A 104 6.27 4.52 16.31
N SER A 105 7.14 4.34 17.31
CA SER A 105 7.79 5.44 18.01
C SER A 105 8.63 6.29 17.04
N ILE A 106 9.44 5.65 16.18
CA ILE A 106 10.21 6.36 15.15
C ILE A 106 9.30 7.11 14.18
N MET A 107 8.18 6.48 13.78
CA MET A 107 7.21 7.12 12.88
C MET A 107 6.60 8.37 13.52
N ILE A 108 6.17 8.28 14.78
CA ILE A 108 5.59 9.41 15.52
C ILE A 108 6.61 10.54 15.63
N GLU A 109 7.84 10.24 16.02
CA GLU A 109 8.91 11.24 16.10
C GLU A 109 9.15 11.98 14.78
N GLU A 110 9.20 11.27 13.64
CA GLU A 110 9.41 11.92 12.35
C GLU A 110 8.20 12.74 11.91
N ILE A 111 6.97 12.30 12.23
CA ILE A 111 5.75 13.06 11.98
C ILE A 111 5.74 14.36 12.77
N GLU A 112 6.07 14.30 14.07
CA GLU A 112 6.09 15.45 14.96
C GLU A 112 7.22 16.44 14.62
N ARG A 113 8.38 15.95 14.20
CA ARG A 113 9.51 16.80 13.73
C ARG A 113 9.15 17.65 12.52
N GLU A 114 8.26 17.18 11.69
CA GLU A 114 7.74 17.95 10.55
C GLU A 114 6.50 18.80 10.89
N GLY A 115 6.17 18.92 12.18
CA GLY A 115 5.04 19.73 12.66
C GLY A 115 3.68 19.12 12.39
N LEU A 116 3.61 17.83 12.10
CA LEU A 116 2.36 17.10 11.93
C LEU A 116 2.04 16.25 13.15
N THR A 117 0.84 15.69 13.21
CA THR A 117 0.37 14.83 14.29
C THR A 117 -0.22 13.54 13.74
N LEU A 118 0.18 12.40 14.29
CA LEU A 118 -0.51 11.13 14.07
C LEU A 118 -1.83 11.15 14.84
N MET A 119 -2.93 11.31 14.10
CA MET A 119 -4.25 11.50 14.66
C MET A 119 -4.92 10.17 15.01
N HIS A 120 -4.76 9.17 14.18
CA HIS A 120 -5.39 7.86 14.36
C HIS A 120 -4.54 6.76 13.72
N LEU A 121 -4.56 5.58 14.36
CA LEU A 121 -3.95 4.36 13.89
C LEU A 121 -5.01 3.25 13.89
N ARG A 122 -5.35 2.73 12.71
CA ARG A 122 -6.37 1.69 12.54
C ARG A 122 -5.73 0.37 12.19
N ASN A 123 -6.17 -0.71 12.82
CA ASN A 123 -5.87 -2.06 12.33
C ASN A 123 -6.68 -2.32 11.06
N VAL A 124 -6.02 -2.72 9.99
CA VAL A 124 -6.70 -3.09 8.76
C VAL A 124 -7.22 -4.51 8.91
N PRO A 125 -8.53 -4.76 8.77
CA PRO A 125 -9.05 -6.11 8.81
C PRO A 125 -8.52 -6.91 7.60
N THR A 126 -7.96 -8.08 7.88
CA THR A 126 -7.45 -9.02 6.86
C THR A 126 -8.11 -10.38 7.03
N ASN A 127 -8.23 -11.13 5.95
CA ASN A 127 -8.69 -12.51 5.98
C ASN A 127 -7.60 -13.46 5.47
N PRO A 128 -6.74 -13.98 6.35
CA PRO A 128 -5.64 -14.85 5.95
C PRO A 128 -6.09 -16.26 5.51
N ALA A 129 -7.36 -16.60 5.63
CA ALA A 129 -7.85 -17.95 5.28
C ALA A 129 -7.71 -18.27 3.78
N CYS A 130 -7.74 -17.26 2.93
CA CYS A 130 -7.58 -17.40 1.48
C CYS A 130 -6.13 -17.45 1.01
N LEU A 131 -5.14 -17.09 1.86
CA LEU A 131 -3.74 -17.02 1.49
C LEU A 131 -3.11 -18.41 1.36
N GLY A 132 -2.17 -18.53 0.42
CA GLY A 132 -1.26 -19.66 0.33
C GLY A 132 -0.31 -19.74 1.54
N LYS A 133 0.37 -20.89 1.68
CA LYS A 133 1.25 -21.15 2.82
C LYS A 133 2.38 -20.13 2.94
N ASP A 134 3.00 -19.79 1.81
CA ASP A 134 4.15 -18.88 1.77
C ASP A 134 3.74 -17.43 2.06
N ALA A 135 2.64 -16.96 1.45
CA ALA A 135 2.08 -15.64 1.72
C ALA A 135 1.64 -15.49 3.18
N ARG A 136 1.08 -16.55 3.79
CA ARG A 136 0.70 -16.56 5.21
C ARG A 136 1.90 -16.51 6.15
N ALA A 137 3.00 -17.15 5.79
CA ALA A 137 4.24 -17.14 6.59
C ALA A 137 4.87 -15.75 6.66
N THR A 138 4.71 -14.96 5.60
CA THR A 138 5.26 -13.60 5.47
C THR A 138 4.20 -12.50 5.62
N GLU A 139 2.97 -12.84 6.01
CA GLU A 139 1.90 -11.87 6.23
C GLU A 139 2.31 -10.83 7.29
N PRO A 140 2.32 -9.53 6.96
CA PRO A 140 2.61 -8.47 7.92
C PRO A 140 1.38 -8.16 8.80
N ASP A 141 1.60 -7.44 9.89
CA ASP A 141 0.53 -6.69 10.55
C ASP A 141 0.30 -5.39 9.77
N ILE A 142 -0.94 -5.16 9.33
CA ILE A 142 -1.27 -4.02 8.46
C ILE A 142 -1.99 -2.95 9.26
N LYS A 143 -1.39 -1.76 9.30
CA LYS A 143 -2.00 -0.60 9.93
C LYS A 143 -2.26 0.50 8.90
N GLN A 144 -3.35 1.22 9.11
CA GLN A 144 -3.66 2.44 8.39
C GLN A 144 -3.41 3.64 9.31
N VAL A 145 -2.59 4.57 8.85
CA VAL A 145 -2.24 5.79 9.58
C VAL A 145 -3.03 6.98 9.06
N PHE A 146 -3.38 7.91 9.96
CA PHE A 146 -4.03 9.18 9.63
C PHE A 146 -3.24 10.31 10.28
N ILE A 147 -2.78 11.26 9.46
CA ILE A 147 -1.86 12.33 9.85
C ILE A 147 -2.48 13.66 9.46
N THR A 148 -2.41 14.64 10.35
CA THR A 148 -2.92 16.00 10.13
C THR A 148 -1.95 17.05 10.67
N GLY A 149 -2.20 18.33 10.41
CA GLY A 149 -1.43 19.44 11.00
C GLY A 149 -1.07 20.57 10.04
N VAL A 150 -1.25 20.42 8.73
CA VAL A 150 -1.00 21.49 7.75
C VAL A 150 -2.32 21.93 7.11
N THR A 151 -2.41 23.21 6.81
CA THR A 151 -3.64 23.84 6.29
C THR A 151 -3.76 23.72 4.77
N ASP A 152 -2.63 23.60 4.06
CA ASP A 152 -2.58 23.52 2.59
C ASP A 152 -2.27 22.09 2.12
N ALA A 153 -3.11 21.57 1.21
CA ALA A 153 -3.06 20.19 0.73
C ALA A 153 -1.76 19.86 -0.03
N ASP A 154 -1.21 20.78 -0.80
CA ASP A 154 0.01 20.53 -1.57
C ASP A 154 1.26 20.56 -0.67
N SER A 155 1.27 21.40 0.35
CA SER A 155 2.31 21.39 1.39
C SER A 155 2.22 20.10 2.21
N LEU A 156 1.03 19.67 2.56
CA LEU A 156 0.81 18.41 3.26
C LEU A 156 1.39 17.22 2.45
N GLU A 157 1.08 17.14 1.16
CA GLU A 157 1.58 16.06 0.29
C GLU A 157 3.11 16.01 0.25
N ARG A 158 3.78 17.17 0.10
CA ARG A 158 5.24 17.26 0.14
C ARG A 158 5.82 16.85 1.48
N THR A 159 5.21 17.30 2.58
CA THR A 159 5.65 16.95 3.93
C THR A 159 5.48 15.46 4.21
N LEU A 160 4.38 14.85 3.81
CA LEU A 160 4.16 13.40 3.92
C LEU A 160 5.22 12.60 3.15
N TYR A 161 5.60 13.05 1.96
CA TYR A 161 6.70 12.43 1.21
C TYR A 161 8.03 12.51 1.96
N ILE A 162 8.36 13.67 2.54
CA ILE A 162 9.59 13.86 3.34
C ILE A 162 9.58 12.93 4.57
N ILE A 163 8.47 12.90 5.30
CA ILE A 163 8.27 12.02 6.46
C ILE A 163 8.49 10.56 6.06
N ARG A 164 7.83 10.12 4.99
CA ARG A 164 7.99 8.76 4.46
C ARG A 164 9.47 8.44 4.22
N LYS A 165 10.20 9.30 3.52
CA LYS A 165 11.62 9.08 3.21
C LYS A 165 12.51 9.07 4.46
N LYS A 166 12.21 9.90 5.47
CA LYS A 166 12.94 9.91 6.74
C LYS A 166 12.69 8.62 7.53
N ILE A 167 11.44 8.16 7.61
CA ILE A 167 11.09 6.91 8.28
C ILE A 167 11.79 5.73 7.58
N GLU A 168 11.66 5.60 6.24
CA GLU A 168 12.30 4.54 5.44
C GLU A 168 13.83 4.51 5.65
N LYS A 169 14.46 5.66 5.86
CA LYS A 169 15.90 5.75 6.12
C LYS A 169 16.28 5.32 7.55
N ARG A 170 15.43 5.62 8.53
CA ARG A 170 15.70 5.32 9.96
C ARG A 170 15.34 3.88 10.31
N VAL A 171 14.21 3.40 9.81
CA VAL A 171 13.75 2.04 10.07
C VAL A 171 14.42 1.09 9.08
N ARG A 172 15.41 0.32 9.57
CA ARG A 172 16.11 -0.71 8.78
C ARG A 172 15.61 -2.09 9.19
N HIS A 173 14.34 -2.38 8.92
CA HIS A 173 13.71 -3.66 9.22
C HIS A 173 13.17 -4.28 7.93
N THR A 174 13.41 -5.58 7.72
CA THR A 174 13.01 -6.30 6.49
C THR A 174 11.50 -6.37 6.32
N ASP A 175 10.76 -6.49 7.42
CA ASP A 175 9.31 -6.68 7.43
C ASP A 175 8.56 -5.35 7.60
N PHE A 176 9.28 -4.22 7.53
CA PHE A 176 8.69 -2.89 7.55
C PHE A 176 8.58 -2.31 6.15
N TYR A 177 7.38 -1.84 5.80
CA TYR A 177 7.17 -1.20 4.51
C TYR A 177 6.02 -0.18 4.55
N ILE A 178 6.28 1.04 4.09
CA ILE A 178 5.23 2.04 3.87
C ILE A 178 4.67 1.86 2.46
N VAL A 179 3.46 1.33 2.35
CA VAL A 179 2.78 1.08 1.06
C VAL A 179 2.47 2.39 0.35
N SER A 180 1.83 3.31 1.08
CA SER A 180 1.54 4.67 0.63
C SER A 180 1.45 5.60 1.83
N LEU A 181 1.69 6.88 1.60
CA LEU A 181 1.44 7.96 2.55
C LEU A 181 1.18 9.23 1.73
N SER A 182 -0.07 9.65 1.64
CA SER A 182 -0.50 10.73 0.74
C SER A 182 -1.76 11.42 1.26
N ALA A 183 -1.95 12.68 0.88
CA ALA A 183 -3.19 13.43 1.10
C ALA A 183 -4.18 13.29 -0.09
N LYS A 184 -3.79 12.61 -1.17
CA LYS A 184 -4.56 12.52 -2.42
C LYS A 184 -5.05 11.12 -2.72
N ASN A 185 -4.22 10.10 -2.47
CA ASN A 185 -4.52 8.72 -2.84
C ASN A 185 -4.10 7.71 -1.76
N ILE A 186 -4.61 6.51 -1.88
CA ILE A 186 -4.25 5.36 -1.06
C ILE A 186 -3.99 4.16 -1.95
N ILE A 187 -3.05 3.31 -1.56
CA ILE A 187 -2.70 2.08 -2.26
C ILE A 187 -3.02 0.90 -1.35
N TYR A 188 -3.81 -0.04 -1.85
CA TYR A 188 -4.01 -1.35 -1.26
C TYR A 188 -3.23 -2.37 -2.09
N LYS A 189 -2.40 -3.19 -1.46
CA LYS A 189 -1.66 -4.26 -2.13
C LYS A 189 -1.31 -5.39 -1.18
N GLY A 190 -1.01 -6.56 -1.74
CA GLY A 190 -0.55 -7.73 -1.00
C GLY A 190 0.02 -8.80 -1.92
N MET A 191 0.73 -9.76 -1.33
CA MET A 191 1.20 -10.98 -2.01
C MET A 191 0.03 -11.96 -2.18
N LEU A 192 -0.87 -11.65 -3.11
CA LEU A 192 -2.07 -12.41 -3.39
C LEU A 192 -2.32 -12.41 -4.90
N SER A 193 -3.05 -13.38 -5.38
CA SER A 193 -3.51 -13.36 -6.77
C SER A 193 -4.53 -12.23 -6.96
N SER A 194 -4.63 -11.70 -8.17
CA SER A 194 -5.53 -10.57 -8.48
C SER A 194 -6.99 -10.81 -8.12
N CYS A 195 -7.45 -12.08 -8.20
CA CYS A 195 -8.81 -12.44 -7.82
C CYS A 195 -9.08 -12.36 -6.31
N LEU A 196 -8.07 -12.53 -5.47
CA LEU A 196 -8.22 -12.44 -4.01
C LEU A 196 -8.36 -10.99 -3.51
N LEU A 197 -7.84 -10.02 -4.24
CA LEU A 197 -8.04 -8.60 -3.91
C LEU A 197 -9.52 -8.20 -4.10
N TYR A 198 -10.20 -8.78 -5.09
CA TYR A 198 -11.62 -8.54 -5.35
C TYR A 198 -12.55 -9.21 -4.33
N THR A 199 -12.19 -10.40 -3.87
CA THR A 199 -13.02 -11.19 -2.94
C THR A 199 -12.81 -10.85 -1.46
N SER A 200 -11.85 -9.98 -1.13
CA SER A 200 -11.69 -9.47 0.23
C SER A 200 -12.93 -8.65 0.61
N PRO A 201 -13.64 -8.98 1.68
CA PRO A 201 -14.74 -8.16 2.15
C PRO A 201 -14.20 -6.79 2.55
N SER A 202 -14.58 -5.79 1.79
CA SER A 202 -14.31 -4.37 2.07
C SER A 202 -15.26 -3.84 3.13
#